data_c8eeaaa4d097bad412272db985b4b818
#
_entry.id   c8eeaaa4d097bad412272db985b4b818
#
_cell.length_a   1.000
_cell.length_b   1.000
_cell.length_c   1.000
_cell.angle_alpha   90.00
_cell.angle_beta   90.00
_cell.angle_gamma   90.00
#
_symmetry.space_group_name_H-M   'P 1'
#
loop_
_entity.id
_entity.type
_entity.pdbx_description
1 polymer ?
#
loop_
_entity_poly.entity_id
_entity_poly.type
_entity_poly.pdbx_seq_one_letter_code
_entity_poly.pdbx_strand_id
1 'polypeptide(L)'
;MKRSISALIGVSALVLAAAPASAHFILVAPDAWVEVNVLGDPQKAAPCGTSDITKGTPTGKVTAMTGGENLHIKIKETIYHPGYYRVALSVLDRGELPADPEATTRESPRGPISVSGKIDPKPRPPVLADGLFEHRERPAPGSFFETDIKLPNINCEKCTVQILQFMEEHGLNKEGDFS
;
A
#
# COMPACT_ATOMS: atom_id res chain seq x y z
N MET A 1 -57.61 43.45 5.63
CA MET A 1 -56.51 42.98 4.77
C MET A 1 -55.53 42.22 5.64
N LYS A 2 -55.54 40.86 5.57
CA LYS A 2 -54.58 39.96 6.30
C LYS A 2 -53.46 39.58 5.33
N ARG A 3 -52.24 39.98 5.62
CA ARG A 3 -51.05 39.56 4.86
C ARG A 3 -50.48 38.30 5.50
N SER A 4 -50.55 37.20 4.78
CA SER A 4 -49.85 35.94 5.14
C SER A 4 -48.39 36.05 4.70
N ILE A 5 -47.47 35.89 5.64
CA ILE A 5 -46.04 35.78 5.38
C ILE A 5 -45.70 34.29 5.33
N SER A 6 -45.42 33.78 4.15
CA SER A 6 -44.90 32.41 3.97
C SER A 6 -43.40 32.43 4.20
N ALA A 7 -42.95 31.77 5.26
CA ALA A 7 -41.52 31.53 5.50
C ALA A 7 -41.08 30.32 4.71
N LEU A 8 -40.16 30.50 3.74
CA LEU A 8 -39.43 29.41 3.08
C LEU A 8 -38.30 28.95 4.00
N ILE A 9 -38.43 27.76 4.53
CA ILE A 9 -37.34 27.08 5.23
C ILE A 9 -36.47 26.40 4.18
N GLY A 10 -35.33 26.98 3.89
CA GLY A 10 -34.32 26.38 3.03
C GLY A 10 -33.58 25.26 3.79
N VAL A 11 -33.80 24.03 3.41
CA VAL A 11 -32.98 22.87 3.88
C VAL A 11 -31.67 22.88 3.12
N SER A 12 -30.60 23.37 3.75
CA SER A 12 -29.23 23.18 3.23
C SER A 12 -28.82 21.73 3.41
N ALA A 13 -28.81 20.99 2.33
CA ALA A 13 -28.20 19.64 2.31
C ALA A 13 -26.69 19.79 2.44
N LEU A 14 -26.14 19.40 3.59
CA LEU A 14 -24.72 19.32 3.82
C LEU A 14 -24.20 18.08 3.04
N VAL A 15 -23.64 18.30 1.86
CA VAL A 15 -22.96 17.26 1.10
C VAL A 15 -21.63 17.00 1.80
N LEU A 16 -21.57 15.96 2.64
CA LEU A 16 -20.30 15.43 3.13
C LEU A 16 -19.57 14.81 1.92
N ALA A 17 -18.60 15.52 1.39
CA ALA A 17 -17.62 14.94 0.48
C ALA A 17 -16.79 13.95 1.31
N ALA A 18 -17.05 12.65 1.12
CA ALA A 18 -16.17 11.63 1.68
C ALA A 18 -14.86 11.69 0.90
N ALA A 19 -13.79 12.02 1.59
CA ALA A 19 -12.43 11.89 1.05
C ALA A 19 -12.20 10.43 0.61
N PRO A 20 -11.50 10.20 -0.50
CA PRO A 20 -11.09 8.85 -0.87
C PRO A 20 -10.29 8.25 0.29
N ALA A 21 -10.68 7.05 0.73
CA ALA A 21 -9.94 6.33 1.73
C ALA A 21 -8.65 5.83 1.05
N SER A 22 -7.53 6.35 1.47
CA SER A 22 -6.20 6.01 0.99
C SER A 22 -5.49 5.28 2.12
N ALA A 23 -5.13 4.02 1.94
CA ALA A 23 -4.30 3.32 2.91
C ALA A 23 -2.84 3.67 2.68
N HIS A 24 -2.12 3.80 3.77
CA HIS A 24 -0.72 4.17 3.70
C HIS A 24 0.05 3.44 4.80
N PHE A 25 1.29 3.16 4.50
CA PHE A 25 2.24 2.71 5.48
C PHE A 25 3.59 3.40 5.29
N ILE A 26 4.40 3.41 6.35
CA ILE A 26 5.79 3.81 6.31
C ILE A 26 6.63 2.55 6.45
N LEU A 27 7.55 2.32 5.50
CA LEU A 27 8.58 1.32 5.65
C LEU A 27 9.66 1.87 6.58
N VAL A 28 9.75 1.27 7.79
CA VAL A 28 10.70 1.68 8.83
C VAL A 28 12.03 0.96 8.67
N ALA A 29 11.99 -0.30 8.21
CA ALA A 29 13.14 -1.10 7.83
C ALA A 29 12.75 -2.07 6.72
N PRO A 30 13.63 -2.28 5.71
CA PRO A 30 14.83 -1.49 5.41
C PRO A 30 14.51 -0.05 5.03
N ASP A 31 15.53 0.77 4.85
CA ASP A 31 15.34 2.15 4.39
C ASP A 31 14.60 2.21 3.06
N ALA A 32 13.58 3.07 2.97
CA ALA A 32 12.88 3.32 1.73
C ALA A 32 13.76 4.09 0.73
N TRP A 33 13.56 3.85 -0.57
CA TRP A 33 14.32 4.52 -1.63
C TRP A 33 13.91 5.99 -1.84
N VAL A 34 12.70 6.37 -1.37
CA VAL A 34 12.12 7.71 -1.49
C VAL A 34 11.72 8.22 -0.12
N GLU A 35 11.89 9.51 0.13
CA GLU A 35 11.40 10.18 1.32
C GLU A 35 9.87 10.15 1.34
N VAL A 36 9.31 9.93 2.52
CA VAL A 36 7.85 9.88 2.73
C VAL A 36 7.41 10.87 3.78
N ASN A 37 6.20 11.38 3.65
CA ASN A 37 5.59 12.21 4.68
C ASN A 37 5.06 11.36 5.85
N VAL A 38 4.46 12.00 6.84
CA VAL A 38 3.92 11.32 8.04
C VAL A 38 2.80 10.32 7.75
N LEU A 39 2.21 10.36 6.56
CA LEU A 39 1.20 9.41 6.10
C LEU A 39 1.77 8.29 5.23
N GLY A 40 3.00 8.42 4.73
CA GLY A 40 3.62 7.46 3.83
C GLY A 40 3.57 7.84 2.34
N ASP A 41 3.10 9.05 1.98
CA ASP A 41 3.16 9.50 0.58
C ASP A 41 4.60 9.79 0.16
N PRO A 42 4.97 9.56 -1.08
CA PRO A 42 4.16 9.26 -2.28
C PRO A 42 4.11 7.76 -2.66
N GLN A 43 4.23 6.84 -1.74
CA GLN A 43 4.39 5.40 -2.00
C GLN A 43 3.10 4.69 -2.48
N LYS A 44 2.41 5.21 -3.47
CA LYS A 44 1.14 4.62 -3.95
C LYS A 44 1.22 4.01 -5.34
N ALA A 45 2.14 4.46 -6.16
CA ALA A 45 2.20 4.03 -7.57
C ALA A 45 3.02 2.75 -7.74
N ALA A 46 2.55 1.87 -8.61
CA ALA A 46 3.32 0.71 -9.03
C ALA A 46 4.59 1.15 -9.80
N PRO A 47 5.66 0.38 -9.73
CA PRO A 47 5.85 -0.83 -8.92
C PRO A 47 6.38 -0.56 -7.51
N CYS A 48 6.90 0.62 -7.21
CA CYS A 48 7.60 0.96 -5.96
C CYS A 48 7.28 2.37 -5.46
N GLY A 49 6.01 2.74 -5.42
CA GLY A 49 5.53 3.99 -4.86
C GLY A 49 5.43 5.13 -5.87
N THR A 50 6.41 5.36 -6.72
CA THR A 50 6.32 6.24 -7.88
C THR A 50 7.23 5.76 -9.00
N SER A 51 6.73 5.78 -10.22
CA SER A 51 7.54 5.59 -11.43
C SER A 51 8.20 6.89 -11.87
N ASP A 52 7.67 8.02 -11.42
CA ASP A 52 8.14 9.37 -11.75
C ASP A 52 8.96 9.93 -10.59
N ILE A 53 10.28 9.89 -10.75
CA ILE A 53 11.23 10.40 -9.75
C ILE A 53 11.02 11.89 -9.44
N THR A 54 10.33 12.63 -10.31
CA THR A 54 10.00 14.04 -10.06
C THR A 54 8.92 14.21 -8.99
N LYS A 55 8.18 13.14 -8.67
CA LYS A 55 7.14 13.13 -7.65
C LYS A 55 7.63 12.69 -6.27
N GLY A 56 8.91 12.40 -6.12
CA GLY A 56 9.49 12.01 -4.83
C GLY A 56 10.97 12.38 -4.75
N THR A 57 11.46 12.58 -3.53
CA THR A 57 12.88 12.86 -3.25
C THR A 57 13.58 11.55 -2.94
N PRO A 58 14.54 11.07 -3.75
CA PRO A 58 15.30 9.88 -3.45
C PRO A 58 16.10 10.05 -2.15
N THR A 59 16.06 9.04 -1.28
CA THR A 59 16.85 9.05 -0.03
C THR A 59 18.33 8.80 -0.27
N GLY A 60 18.69 8.21 -1.41
CA GLY A 60 20.05 7.74 -1.69
C GLY A 60 20.50 6.57 -0.82
N LYS A 61 19.61 6.03 0.01
CA LYS A 61 19.93 4.94 0.93
C LYS A 61 19.88 3.58 0.25
N VAL A 62 20.85 2.74 0.59
CA VAL A 62 20.95 1.35 0.14
C VAL A 62 21.22 0.47 1.36
N THR A 63 20.44 -0.57 1.53
CA THR A 63 20.66 -1.57 2.56
C THR A 63 21.57 -2.67 2.00
N ALA A 64 22.82 -2.71 2.45
CA ALA A 64 23.75 -3.76 2.07
C ALA A 64 23.43 -5.06 2.81
N MET A 65 23.30 -6.16 2.07
CA MET A 65 22.97 -7.49 2.59
C MET A 65 23.81 -8.56 1.87
N THR A 66 24.03 -9.67 2.57
CA THR A 66 24.63 -10.87 1.97
C THR A 66 23.52 -11.82 1.51
N GLY A 67 23.67 -12.42 0.32
CA GLY A 67 22.73 -13.43 -0.15
C GLY A 67 22.59 -14.55 0.88
N GLY A 68 21.35 -14.96 1.16
CA GLY A 68 21.05 -15.95 2.19
C GLY A 68 20.89 -15.42 3.62
N GLU A 69 21.09 -14.13 3.88
CA GLU A 69 20.78 -13.51 5.17
C GLU A 69 19.28 -13.25 5.34
N ASN A 70 18.88 -12.91 6.55
CA ASN A 70 17.52 -12.47 6.84
C ASN A 70 17.43 -10.95 6.74
N LEU A 71 16.53 -10.47 5.89
CA LEU A 71 16.17 -9.07 5.80
C LEU A 71 15.07 -8.75 6.79
N HIS A 72 15.35 -7.87 7.73
CA HIS A 72 14.34 -7.39 8.68
C HIS A 72 13.38 -6.43 8.00
N ILE A 73 12.09 -6.73 8.05
CA ILE A 73 11.00 -5.87 7.56
C ILE A 73 10.27 -5.30 8.77
N LYS A 74 10.15 -3.98 8.81
CA LYS A 74 9.38 -3.27 9.83
C LYS A 74 8.52 -2.20 9.17
N ILE A 75 7.22 -2.27 9.44
CA ILE A 75 6.20 -1.44 8.81
C ILE A 75 5.39 -0.74 9.89
N LYS A 76 5.10 0.53 9.68
CA LYS A 76 4.13 1.29 10.47
C LYS A 76 2.94 1.62 9.57
N GLU A 77 1.80 0.99 9.79
CA GLU A 77 0.57 1.38 9.12
C GLU A 77 0.11 2.74 9.66
N THR A 78 -0.13 3.68 8.76
CA THR A 78 -0.52 5.07 9.10
C THR A 78 -2.00 5.30 8.90
N ILE A 79 -2.58 4.68 7.89
CA ILE A 79 -4.03 4.66 7.64
C ILE A 79 -4.46 3.20 7.53
N TYR A 80 -5.33 2.80 8.43
CA TYR A 80 -5.80 1.41 8.54
C TYR A 80 -6.66 0.99 7.35
N HIS A 81 -6.31 -0.17 6.80
CA HIS A 81 -7.18 -0.99 5.96
C HIS A 81 -7.00 -2.47 6.31
N PRO A 82 -8.10 -3.26 6.36
CA PRO A 82 -7.95 -4.70 6.46
C PRO A 82 -7.21 -5.22 5.22
N GLY A 83 -6.45 -6.28 5.40
CA GLY A 83 -5.67 -6.86 4.31
C GLY A 83 -4.39 -7.55 4.77
N TYR A 84 -3.39 -7.56 3.90
CA TYR A 84 -2.11 -8.23 4.16
C TYR A 84 -0.98 -7.59 3.36
N TYR A 85 0.25 -8.06 3.60
CA TYR A 85 1.43 -7.58 2.90
C TYR A 85 2.11 -8.70 2.10
N ARG A 86 2.74 -8.31 0.99
CA ARG A 86 3.57 -9.18 0.15
C ARG A 86 4.95 -8.57 0.00
N VAL A 87 5.98 -9.42 0.03
CA VAL A 87 7.38 -9.04 -0.22
C VAL A 87 7.86 -9.71 -1.49
N ALA A 88 8.42 -8.92 -2.40
CA ALA A 88 9.02 -9.39 -3.64
C ALA A 88 10.41 -8.79 -3.84
N LEU A 89 11.25 -9.47 -4.63
CA LEU A 89 12.62 -9.07 -4.94
C LEU A 89 12.85 -9.10 -6.45
N SER A 90 13.18 -7.97 -7.05
CA SER A 90 13.74 -7.93 -8.39
C SER A 90 15.26 -7.92 -8.34
N VAL A 91 15.90 -8.53 -9.33
CA VAL A 91 17.37 -8.73 -9.39
C VAL A 91 18.05 -7.78 -10.36
N LEU A 92 17.41 -7.48 -11.48
CA LEU A 92 17.95 -6.62 -12.53
C LEU A 92 17.27 -5.25 -12.55
N ASP A 93 15.96 -5.23 -12.64
CA ASP A 93 15.19 -4.01 -12.69
C ASP A 93 13.78 -4.19 -12.11
N ARG A 94 13.08 -3.08 -11.87
CA ARG A 94 11.75 -3.09 -11.26
C ARG A 94 10.66 -3.72 -12.13
N GLY A 95 10.90 -3.91 -13.42
CA GLY A 95 9.98 -4.59 -14.33
C GLY A 95 9.82 -6.09 -14.04
N GLU A 96 10.76 -6.68 -13.28
CA GLU A 96 10.66 -8.07 -12.81
C GLU A 96 9.71 -8.24 -11.62
N LEU A 97 9.29 -7.14 -10.98
CA LEU A 97 8.37 -7.21 -9.85
C LEU A 97 7.00 -7.73 -10.31
N PRO A 98 6.35 -8.59 -9.51
CA PRO A 98 5.10 -9.21 -9.91
C PRO A 98 3.97 -8.18 -9.96
N ALA A 99 2.98 -8.43 -10.82
CA ALA A 99 1.73 -7.69 -10.81
C ALA A 99 1.05 -7.76 -9.44
N ASP A 100 0.09 -6.87 -9.22
CA ASP A 100 -0.71 -6.89 -8.01
C ASP A 100 -1.46 -8.22 -7.86
N PRO A 101 -1.75 -8.66 -6.61
CA PRO A 101 -2.51 -9.87 -6.37
C PRO A 101 -3.88 -9.83 -7.06
N GLU A 102 -4.30 -10.97 -7.62
CA GLU A 102 -5.67 -11.13 -8.12
C GLU A 102 -6.66 -10.88 -6.98
N ALA A 103 -7.60 -9.97 -7.18
CA ALA A 103 -8.62 -9.62 -6.20
C ALA A 103 -9.99 -10.19 -6.57
N THR A 104 -10.72 -10.70 -5.59
CA THR A 104 -12.17 -10.81 -5.69
C THR A 104 -12.77 -9.44 -5.38
N THR A 105 -13.86 -9.12 -6.04
CA THR A 105 -14.49 -7.80 -5.94
C THR A 105 -15.97 -7.91 -5.65
N ARG A 106 -16.53 -6.84 -5.11
CA ARG A 106 -17.98 -6.61 -5.06
C ARG A 106 -18.31 -5.21 -5.52
N GLU A 107 -19.52 -5.03 -6.04
CA GLU A 107 -19.99 -3.71 -6.43
C GLU A 107 -20.29 -2.86 -5.18
N SER A 108 -20.00 -1.57 -5.30
CA SER A 108 -20.35 -0.55 -4.33
C SER A 108 -20.92 0.68 -5.04
N PRO A 109 -21.59 1.62 -4.31
CA PRO A 109 -22.06 2.87 -4.91
C PRO A 109 -20.96 3.72 -5.58
N ARG A 110 -19.69 3.43 -5.28
CA ARG A 110 -18.52 4.12 -5.84
C ARG A 110 -17.76 3.29 -6.89
N GLY A 111 -18.33 2.18 -7.32
CA GLY A 111 -17.70 1.21 -8.21
C GLY A 111 -17.18 -0.02 -7.47
N PRO A 112 -16.52 -0.94 -8.19
CA PRO A 112 -16.02 -2.18 -7.61
C PRO A 112 -14.96 -1.93 -6.54
N ILE A 113 -15.07 -2.66 -5.43
CA ILE A 113 -14.10 -2.67 -4.35
C ILE A 113 -13.56 -4.09 -4.14
N SER A 114 -12.33 -4.17 -3.67
CA SER A 114 -11.67 -5.43 -3.28
C SER A 114 -12.34 -6.03 -2.05
N VAL A 115 -12.49 -7.35 -2.04
CA VAL A 115 -13.00 -8.12 -0.89
C VAL A 115 -11.90 -9.00 -0.30
N SER A 116 -11.12 -9.64 -1.16
CA SER A 116 -9.97 -10.45 -0.75
C SER A 116 -8.95 -10.53 -1.90
N GLY A 117 -7.69 -10.67 -1.56
CA GLY A 117 -6.63 -10.98 -2.50
C GLY A 117 -6.25 -12.45 -2.45
N LYS A 118 -5.74 -12.94 -3.56
CA LYS A 118 -5.21 -14.30 -3.63
C LYS A 118 -3.84 -14.35 -2.99
N ILE A 119 -3.73 -15.04 -1.86
CA ILE A 119 -2.47 -15.29 -1.17
C ILE A 119 -1.87 -16.62 -1.70
N ASP A 120 -0.59 -16.61 -2.05
CA ASP A 120 0.17 -17.82 -2.32
C ASP A 120 0.90 -18.28 -1.04
N PRO A 121 0.49 -19.41 -0.43
CA PRO A 121 1.12 -19.90 0.80
C PRO A 121 2.52 -20.49 0.59
N LYS A 122 2.95 -20.66 -0.69
CA LYS A 122 4.28 -21.18 -1.07
C LYS A 122 4.85 -20.39 -2.24
N PRO A 123 5.06 -19.09 -2.03
CA PRO A 123 5.46 -18.21 -3.12
C PRO A 123 6.83 -18.62 -3.68
N ARG A 124 7.02 -18.30 -4.95
CA ARG A 124 8.29 -18.47 -5.67
C ARG A 124 8.84 -17.12 -6.11
N PRO A 125 10.13 -17.00 -6.30
CA PRO A 125 10.70 -15.79 -6.86
C PRO A 125 9.95 -15.33 -8.12
N PRO A 126 9.70 -14.02 -8.27
CA PRO A 126 10.24 -12.92 -7.46
C PRO A 126 9.55 -12.69 -6.11
N VAL A 127 8.44 -13.37 -5.78
CA VAL A 127 7.79 -13.24 -4.47
C VAL A 127 8.56 -14.03 -3.41
N LEU A 128 8.98 -13.36 -2.35
CA LEU A 128 9.70 -13.96 -1.23
C LEU A 128 8.77 -14.40 -0.09
N ALA A 129 7.72 -13.64 0.15
CA ALA A 129 6.70 -13.94 1.15
C ALA A 129 5.37 -13.29 0.76
N ASP A 130 4.27 -13.94 1.08
CA ASP A 130 2.91 -13.47 0.79
C ASP A 130 2.00 -13.74 1.98
N GLY A 131 0.90 -12.98 2.11
CA GLY A 131 -0.02 -13.10 3.23
C GLY A 131 0.55 -12.68 4.57
N LEU A 132 1.61 -11.86 4.59
CA LEU A 132 2.21 -11.37 5.83
C LEU A 132 1.26 -10.42 6.55
N PHE A 133 1.24 -10.49 7.89
CA PHE A 133 0.51 -9.54 8.74
C PHE A 133 -0.97 -9.41 8.36
N GLU A 134 -1.60 -10.50 7.94
CA GLU A 134 -3.03 -10.50 7.64
C GLU A 134 -3.80 -9.99 8.86
N HIS A 135 -4.61 -8.95 8.67
CA HIS A 135 -5.37 -8.34 9.76
C HIS A 135 -6.69 -7.76 9.26
N ARG A 136 -7.72 -7.85 10.09
CA ARG A 136 -9.07 -7.34 9.84
C ARG A 136 -9.52 -6.34 10.90
N GLU A 137 -8.65 -6.07 11.87
CA GLU A 137 -8.87 -5.10 12.94
C GLU A 137 -7.75 -4.08 12.93
N ARG A 138 -8.08 -2.86 13.33
CA ARG A 138 -7.10 -1.78 13.43
C ARG A 138 -6.00 -2.16 14.43
N PRO A 139 -4.73 -2.10 14.04
CA PRO A 139 -3.62 -2.31 14.96
C PRO A 139 -3.64 -1.30 16.12
N ALA A 140 -3.06 -1.69 17.25
CA ALA A 140 -2.92 -0.78 18.38
C ALA A 140 -2.14 0.48 17.99
N PRO A 141 -2.52 1.67 18.49
CA PRO A 141 -1.80 2.91 18.19
C PRO A 141 -0.30 2.79 18.49
N GLY A 142 0.53 3.13 17.51
CA GLY A 142 1.99 3.07 17.63
C GLY A 142 2.61 1.68 17.48
N SER A 143 1.83 0.63 17.21
CA SER A 143 2.36 -0.70 16.91
C SER A 143 3.03 -0.74 15.54
N PHE A 144 3.85 -1.77 15.36
CA PHE A 144 4.51 -2.09 14.10
C PHE A 144 4.18 -3.51 13.69
N PHE A 145 4.15 -3.76 12.39
CA PHE A 145 4.27 -5.09 11.84
C PHE A 145 5.74 -5.34 11.53
N GLU A 146 6.30 -6.45 12.01
CA GLU A 146 7.70 -6.75 11.77
C GLU A 146 7.96 -8.26 11.67
N THR A 147 8.87 -8.62 10.79
CA THR A 147 9.31 -10.00 10.54
C THR A 147 10.64 -10.03 9.82
N ASP A 148 11.28 -11.18 9.79
CA ASP A 148 12.49 -11.43 9.03
C ASP A 148 12.18 -12.28 7.79
N ILE A 149 12.66 -11.84 6.64
CA ILE A 149 12.48 -12.52 5.35
C ILE A 149 13.82 -13.09 4.89
N LYS A 150 13.86 -14.40 4.68
CA LYS A 150 15.04 -15.08 4.13
C LYS A 150 15.29 -14.63 2.70
N LEU A 151 16.44 -14.00 2.46
CA LEU A 151 16.86 -13.64 1.11
C LEU A 151 17.37 -14.88 0.36
N PRO A 152 17.20 -14.96 -0.97
CA PRO A 152 17.83 -15.97 -1.78
C PRO A 152 19.35 -15.80 -1.75
N ASN A 153 20.08 -16.92 -1.83
CA ASN A 153 21.55 -16.88 -1.90
C ASN A 153 22.01 -16.58 -3.33
N ILE A 154 21.89 -15.32 -3.70
CA ILE A 154 22.26 -14.80 -5.03
C ILE A 154 23.13 -13.56 -4.87
N ASN A 155 23.88 -13.23 -5.92
CA ASN A 155 24.56 -11.94 -6.05
C ASN A 155 23.72 -11.03 -6.94
N CYS A 156 23.49 -9.80 -6.49
CA CYS A 156 22.94 -8.76 -7.32
C CYS A 156 23.51 -7.40 -6.91
N GLU A 157 23.69 -6.53 -7.87
CA GLU A 157 24.25 -5.19 -7.64
C GLU A 157 23.16 -4.12 -7.47
N LYS A 158 21.94 -4.39 -7.96
CA LYS A 158 20.82 -3.44 -7.99
C LYS A 158 19.48 -4.10 -7.68
N CYS A 159 19.45 -4.99 -6.69
CA CYS A 159 18.19 -5.58 -6.26
C CYS A 159 17.23 -4.51 -5.72
N THR A 160 15.96 -4.70 -6.00
CA THR A 160 14.89 -3.90 -5.40
C THR A 160 13.95 -4.81 -4.63
N VAL A 161 13.80 -4.54 -3.33
CA VAL A 161 12.76 -5.17 -2.52
C VAL A 161 11.49 -4.32 -2.61
N GLN A 162 10.39 -4.94 -2.97
CA GLN A 162 9.06 -4.36 -2.94
C GLN A 162 8.31 -4.87 -1.72
N ILE A 163 7.71 -3.97 -0.95
CA ILE A 163 6.69 -4.29 0.04
C ILE A 163 5.38 -3.73 -0.50
N LEU A 164 4.41 -4.61 -0.73
CA LEU A 164 3.09 -4.25 -1.22
C LEU A 164 2.06 -4.52 -0.14
N GLN A 165 1.19 -3.56 0.13
CA GLN A 165 -0.01 -3.74 0.94
C GLN A 165 -1.18 -4.06 0.04
N PHE A 166 -1.78 -5.26 0.19
CA PHE A 166 -3.09 -5.54 -0.37
C PHE A 166 -4.17 -5.06 0.60
N MET A 167 -5.08 -4.24 0.09
CA MET A 167 -6.14 -3.63 0.88
C MET A 167 -7.49 -4.25 0.54
N GLU A 168 -8.20 -4.73 1.54
CA GLU A 168 -9.62 -5.10 1.44
C GLU A 168 -10.50 -3.85 1.66
N GLU A 169 -11.72 -3.91 1.19
CA GLU A 169 -12.71 -2.83 1.29
C GLU A 169 -12.23 -1.51 0.65
N HIS A 170 -11.36 -1.61 -0.34
CA HIS A 170 -10.76 -0.50 -1.06
C HIS A 170 -11.16 -0.48 -2.54
N GLY A 171 -11.32 0.72 -3.12
CA GLY A 171 -11.52 0.87 -4.57
C GLY A 171 -10.35 0.26 -5.35
N LEU A 172 -10.65 -0.40 -6.46
CA LEU A 172 -9.59 -0.91 -7.32
C LEU A 172 -8.86 0.25 -7.99
N ASN A 173 -7.54 0.21 -7.93
CA ASN A 173 -6.73 1.13 -8.71
C ASN A 173 -6.97 0.88 -10.20
N LYS A 174 -7.29 1.94 -10.93
CA LYS A 174 -7.29 1.91 -12.39
C LYS A 174 -5.92 2.36 -12.88
N GLU A 175 -5.52 1.90 -14.06
CA GLU A 175 -4.31 2.37 -14.70
C GLU A 175 -4.31 3.90 -14.76
N GLY A 176 -3.32 4.54 -14.13
CA GLY A 176 -3.22 6.00 -13.98
C GLY A 176 -3.96 6.60 -12.77
N ASP A 177 -4.67 5.81 -11.97
CA ASP A 177 -5.32 6.26 -10.74
C ASP A 177 -4.41 5.97 -9.54
N PHE A 178 -3.50 6.88 -9.27
CA PHE A 178 -2.51 6.79 -8.19
C PHE A 178 -2.73 7.86 -7.10
N SER A 179 -3.96 8.29 -6.96
CA SER A 179 -4.35 9.30 -5.96
C SER A 179 -4.80 8.67 -4.64
#